data_e644b6f7ab704bad701454c801bde6b4
#
_entry.id   e644b6f7ab704bad701454c801bde6b4
#
_cell.length_a   1.000
_cell.length_b   1.000
_cell.length_c   1.000
_cell.angle_alpha   90.00
_cell.angle_beta   90.00
_cell.angle_gamma   90.00
#
_symmetry.space_group_name_H-M   'P 1'
#
loop_
_entity.id
_entity.type
_entity.pdbx_description
1 polymer ?
#
loop_
_entity_poly.entity_id
_entity_poly.type
_entity_poly.pdbx_seq_one_letter_code
_entity_poly.pdbx_strand_id
1 'polypeptide(L)'
;MTEIRIEDLPELFSCIAKIFVEKKDELCAMDANMGDGDLGLTMSKGYSAMPDIIRENTVENNIGKTLFKAGMKMASVVPSTMGTLTASGIMEAGKSLNGKDKIQAADLAVFFESFAAGIKKRGKCEAGDRTIYDALFPAGKEAKKVSDGSILEVAGAALQGAEAGVEATKDMLPKFGKAAVFASKAKGVADQGAVAGYLMVK
;
A
#
# COMPACT_ATOMS: atom_id res chain seq x y z
N MET A 1 14.74 14.72 -6.80
CA MET A 1 13.59 15.21 -6.01
C MET A 1 14.04 15.29 -4.57
N THR A 2 13.93 16.45 -3.94
CA THR A 2 14.39 16.68 -2.55
C THR A 2 13.21 16.73 -1.56
N GLU A 3 12.02 17.00 -2.04
CA GLU A 3 10.77 17.04 -1.28
C GLU A 3 9.58 16.68 -2.19
N ILE A 4 8.50 16.19 -1.59
CA ILE A 4 7.21 15.98 -2.23
C ILE A 4 6.25 16.99 -1.64
N ARG A 5 5.58 17.76 -2.49
CA ARG A 5 4.62 18.78 -2.10
C ARG A 5 3.18 18.28 -2.29
N ILE A 6 2.24 19.04 -1.76
CA ILE A 6 0.82 18.67 -1.84
C ILE A 6 0.31 18.61 -3.28
N GLU A 7 0.82 19.48 -4.15
CA GLU A 7 0.51 19.51 -5.57
C GLU A 7 1.05 18.30 -6.35
N ASP A 8 2.07 17.61 -5.84
CA ASP A 8 2.65 16.42 -6.45
C ASP A 8 1.83 15.14 -6.18
N LEU A 9 1.02 15.14 -5.10
CA LEU A 9 0.26 13.96 -4.67
C LEU A 9 -0.65 13.39 -5.76
N PRO A 10 -1.46 14.19 -6.50
CA PRO A 10 -2.31 13.65 -7.56
C PRO A 10 -1.53 12.90 -8.64
N GLU A 11 -0.34 13.40 -9.03
CA GLU A 11 0.49 12.73 -10.05
C GLU A 11 1.12 11.47 -9.51
N LEU A 12 1.62 11.46 -8.26
CA LEU A 12 2.14 10.24 -7.61
C LEU A 12 1.08 9.14 -7.56
N PHE A 13 -0.14 9.48 -7.14
CA PHE A 13 -1.23 8.51 -7.12
C PHE A 13 -1.70 8.11 -8.52
N SER A 14 -1.54 8.98 -9.52
CA SER A 14 -1.75 8.64 -10.94
C SER A 14 -0.76 7.58 -11.43
N CYS A 15 0.51 7.67 -11.02
CA CYS A 15 1.51 6.65 -11.35
C CYS A 15 1.14 5.28 -10.75
N ILE A 16 0.74 5.25 -9.47
CA ILE A 16 0.27 4.02 -8.82
C ILE A 16 -0.98 3.46 -9.54
N ALA A 17 -1.91 4.34 -9.92
CA ALA A 17 -3.12 3.94 -10.65
C ALA A 17 -2.79 3.28 -11.99
N LYS A 18 -1.85 3.85 -12.75
CA LYS A 18 -1.38 3.27 -14.03
C LYS A 18 -0.83 1.85 -13.83
N ILE A 19 0.00 1.64 -12.80
CA ILE A 19 0.55 0.32 -12.45
C ILE A 19 -0.59 -0.67 -12.16
N PHE A 20 -1.59 -0.30 -11.38
CA PHE A 20 -2.72 -1.18 -11.07
C PHE A 20 -3.63 -1.44 -12.27
N VAL A 21 -3.80 -0.49 -13.18
CA VAL A 21 -4.54 -0.70 -14.43
C VAL A 21 -3.78 -1.69 -15.32
N GLU A 22 -2.48 -1.55 -15.48
CA GLU A 22 -1.63 -2.45 -16.27
C GLU A 22 -1.57 -3.87 -15.67
N LYS A 23 -1.55 -3.99 -14.36
CA LYS A 23 -1.44 -5.26 -13.62
C LYS A 23 -2.78 -5.84 -13.19
N LYS A 24 -3.90 -5.25 -13.60
CA LYS A 24 -5.25 -5.64 -13.18
C LYS A 24 -5.53 -7.12 -13.42
N ASP A 25 -5.34 -7.57 -14.65
CA ASP A 25 -5.69 -8.93 -15.04
C ASP A 25 -4.76 -9.98 -14.41
N GLU A 26 -3.47 -9.64 -14.23
CA GLU A 26 -2.51 -10.47 -13.51
C GLU A 26 -2.91 -10.65 -12.03
N LEU A 27 -3.26 -9.56 -11.34
CA LEU A 27 -3.74 -9.63 -9.95
C LEU A 27 -5.04 -10.40 -9.81
N CYS A 28 -5.99 -10.25 -10.76
CA CYS A 28 -7.22 -11.03 -10.79
C CYS A 28 -6.93 -12.53 -10.97
N ALA A 29 -6.03 -12.88 -11.88
CA ALA A 29 -5.66 -14.28 -12.12
C ALA A 29 -4.96 -14.90 -10.89
N MET A 30 -4.06 -14.16 -10.23
CA MET A 30 -3.42 -14.61 -8.99
C MET A 30 -4.46 -14.84 -7.89
N ASP A 31 -5.39 -13.89 -7.73
CA ASP A 31 -6.42 -13.97 -6.70
C ASP A 31 -7.43 -15.08 -6.98
N ALA A 32 -7.79 -15.33 -8.22
CA ALA A 32 -8.71 -16.42 -8.61
C ALA A 32 -8.20 -17.82 -8.20
N ASN A 33 -6.89 -18.00 -8.02
CA ASN A 33 -6.32 -19.27 -7.57
C ASN A 33 -6.58 -19.54 -6.08
N MET A 34 -6.75 -18.49 -5.25
CA MET A 34 -6.86 -18.58 -3.80
C MET A 34 -7.91 -17.63 -3.20
N GLY A 35 -8.70 -16.96 -4.03
CA GLY A 35 -9.70 -15.97 -3.66
C GLY A 35 -10.90 -15.98 -4.58
N ASP A 36 -11.48 -14.80 -4.79
CA ASP A 36 -12.63 -14.58 -5.70
C ASP A 36 -12.27 -13.91 -7.02
N GLY A 37 -11.00 -13.61 -7.24
CA GLY A 37 -10.49 -13.08 -8.50
C GLY A 37 -10.78 -11.59 -8.72
N ASP A 38 -11.12 -10.82 -7.68
CA ASP A 38 -11.51 -9.42 -7.81
C ASP A 38 -10.43 -8.42 -7.36
N LEU A 39 -9.28 -8.90 -6.88
CA LEU A 39 -8.21 -8.06 -6.33
C LEU A 39 -7.75 -6.98 -7.32
N GLY A 40 -7.50 -7.34 -8.57
CA GLY A 40 -7.07 -6.40 -9.60
C GLY A 40 -8.13 -5.35 -9.91
N LEU A 41 -9.42 -5.73 -9.91
CA LEU A 41 -10.55 -4.80 -10.09
C LEU A 41 -10.63 -3.81 -8.91
N THR A 42 -10.51 -4.31 -7.70
CA THR A 42 -10.52 -3.49 -6.48
C THR A 42 -9.38 -2.46 -6.48
N MET A 43 -8.15 -2.91 -6.74
CA MET A 43 -6.96 -2.04 -6.69
C MET A 43 -6.97 -1.01 -7.81
N SER A 44 -7.26 -1.43 -9.05
CA SER A 44 -7.32 -0.50 -10.19
C SER A 44 -8.42 0.55 -10.01
N LYS A 45 -9.63 0.15 -9.59
CA LYS A 45 -10.74 1.08 -9.33
C LYS A 45 -10.40 2.07 -8.21
N GLY A 46 -9.88 1.57 -7.09
CA GLY A 46 -9.57 2.39 -5.93
C GLY A 46 -8.50 3.45 -6.23
N TYR A 47 -7.37 3.01 -6.80
CA TYR A 47 -6.27 3.92 -7.09
C TYR A 47 -6.54 4.85 -8.27
N SER A 48 -7.34 4.45 -9.28
CA SER A 48 -7.75 5.34 -10.37
C SER A 48 -8.61 6.52 -9.88
N ALA A 49 -9.34 6.35 -8.80
CA ALA A 49 -10.13 7.44 -8.21
C ALA A 49 -9.29 8.41 -7.35
N MET A 50 -8.12 7.98 -6.86
CA MET A 50 -7.33 8.73 -5.88
C MET A 50 -6.87 10.12 -6.36
N PRO A 51 -6.42 10.33 -7.61
CA PRO A 51 -5.98 11.66 -8.05
C PRO A 51 -7.08 12.72 -7.89
N ASP A 52 -8.31 12.40 -8.29
CA ASP A 52 -9.44 13.33 -8.17
C ASP A 52 -9.89 13.48 -6.72
N ILE A 53 -9.95 12.38 -5.97
CA ILE A 53 -10.25 12.42 -4.53
C ILE A 53 -9.26 13.34 -3.80
N ILE A 54 -7.97 13.29 -4.12
CA ILE A 54 -6.95 14.15 -3.51
C ILE A 54 -7.22 15.60 -3.87
N ARG A 55 -7.44 15.93 -5.16
CA ARG A 55 -7.73 17.30 -5.61
C ARG A 55 -8.95 17.89 -4.89
N GLU A 56 -10.04 17.12 -4.80
CA GLU A 56 -11.29 17.54 -4.15
C GLU A 56 -11.18 17.69 -2.63
N ASN A 57 -10.25 17.00 -1.99
CA ASN A 57 -10.12 16.95 -0.53
C ASN A 57 -8.81 17.57 -0.03
N THR A 58 -8.10 18.30 -0.87
CA THR A 58 -6.86 19.00 -0.49
C THR A 58 -7.12 19.95 0.68
N VAL A 59 -6.25 19.85 1.68
CA VAL A 59 -6.20 20.78 2.82
C VAL A 59 -4.90 21.55 2.70
N GLU A 60 -5.01 22.84 2.46
CA GLU A 60 -3.88 23.72 2.25
C GLU A 60 -2.84 23.58 3.38
N ASN A 61 -1.57 23.47 2.99
CA ASN A 61 -0.43 23.33 3.89
C ASN A 61 -0.51 22.12 4.85
N ASN A 62 -1.30 21.08 4.50
CA ASN A 62 -1.42 19.90 5.35
C ASN A 62 -1.63 18.61 4.54
N ILE A 63 -0.52 18.01 4.10
CA ILE A 63 -0.48 16.74 3.37
C ILE A 63 -1.16 15.62 4.17
N GLY A 64 -0.89 15.57 5.48
CA GLY A 64 -1.46 14.53 6.34
C GLY A 64 -2.97 14.54 6.38
N LYS A 65 -3.60 15.72 6.54
CA LYS A 65 -5.07 15.84 6.50
C LYS A 65 -5.63 15.52 5.12
N THR A 66 -4.93 15.90 4.05
CA THR A 66 -5.32 15.57 2.67
C THR A 66 -5.36 14.06 2.47
N LEU A 67 -4.28 13.35 2.82
CA LEU A 67 -4.20 11.88 2.72
C LEU A 67 -5.24 11.19 3.60
N PHE A 68 -5.45 11.68 4.83
CA PHE A 68 -6.47 11.12 5.72
C PHE A 68 -7.88 11.19 5.11
N LYS A 69 -8.28 12.36 4.59
CA LYS A 69 -9.56 12.54 3.91
C LYS A 69 -9.67 11.68 2.66
N ALA A 70 -8.59 11.61 1.87
CA ALA A 70 -8.54 10.79 0.66
C ALA A 70 -8.71 9.29 0.98
N GLY A 71 -8.05 8.79 2.01
CA GLY A 71 -8.24 7.41 2.49
C GLY A 71 -9.69 7.12 2.90
N MET A 72 -10.34 8.04 3.63
CA MET A 72 -11.76 7.90 3.97
C MET A 72 -12.65 7.78 2.73
N LYS A 73 -12.41 8.60 1.70
CA LYS A 73 -13.17 8.56 0.45
C LYS A 73 -12.89 7.28 -0.34
N MET A 74 -11.63 6.84 -0.42
CA MET A 74 -11.25 5.59 -1.07
C MET A 74 -12.00 4.39 -0.48
N ALA A 75 -12.17 4.31 0.84
CA ALA A 75 -12.92 3.24 1.50
C ALA A 75 -14.38 3.15 1.02
N SER A 76 -14.98 4.28 0.63
CA SER A 76 -16.34 4.33 0.08
C SER A 76 -16.40 3.94 -1.41
N VAL A 77 -15.33 4.21 -2.16
CA VAL A 77 -15.24 3.85 -3.60
C VAL A 77 -15.07 2.35 -3.81
N VAL A 78 -14.29 1.71 -2.93
CA VAL A 78 -14.00 0.26 -2.98
C VAL A 78 -14.31 -0.41 -1.63
N PRO A 79 -15.58 -0.69 -1.34
CA PRO A 79 -16.01 -1.30 -0.08
C PRO A 79 -15.72 -2.81 -0.04
N SER A 80 -14.46 -3.18 -0.22
CA SER A 80 -13.94 -4.56 -0.14
C SER A 80 -12.94 -4.69 1.00
N THR A 81 -12.52 -5.92 1.31
CA THR A 81 -11.49 -6.16 2.33
C THR A 81 -10.20 -5.42 1.95
N MET A 82 -9.70 -5.60 0.72
CA MET A 82 -8.45 -4.99 0.28
C MET A 82 -8.57 -3.46 0.19
N GLY A 83 -9.68 -2.95 -0.35
CA GLY A 83 -9.96 -1.51 -0.38
C GLY A 83 -9.99 -0.88 1.01
N THR A 84 -10.59 -1.56 1.99
CA THR A 84 -10.64 -1.08 3.38
C THR A 84 -9.26 -1.14 4.05
N LEU A 85 -8.45 -2.16 3.78
CA LEU A 85 -7.09 -2.27 4.31
C LEU A 85 -6.19 -1.16 3.78
N THR A 86 -6.16 -0.95 2.47
CA THR A 86 -5.33 0.09 1.84
C THR A 86 -5.77 1.49 2.23
N ALA A 87 -7.08 1.75 2.29
CA ALA A 87 -7.62 3.01 2.81
C ALA A 87 -7.18 3.27 4.26
N SER A 88 -7.18 2.24 5.11
CA SER A 88 -6.73 2.35 6.51
C SER A 88 -5.23 2.65 6.60
N GLY A 89 -4.43 2.08 5.70
CA GLY A 89 -3.00 2.41 5.56
C GLY A 89 -2.80 3.88 5.20
N ILE A 90 -3.50 4.38 4.17
CA ILE A 90 -3.44 5.80 3.76
C ILE A 90 -3.87 6.73 4.91
N MET A 91 -4.95 6.38 5.61
CA MET A 91 -5.41 7.19 6.75
C MET A 91 -4.40 7.23 7.90
N GLU A 92 -3.77 6.12 8.25
CA GLU A 92 -2.78 6.08 9.34
C GLU A 92 -1.51 6.86 8.96
N ALA A 93 -1.02 6.71 7.73
CA ALA A 93 0.08 7.52 7.19
C ALA A 93 -0.29 9.02 7.19
N GLY A 94 -1.52 9.36 6.80
CA GLY A 94 -2.02 10.73 6.86
C GLY A 94 -2.01 11.31 8.28
N LYS A 95 -2.34 10.52 9.31
CA LYS A 95 -2.27 10.97 10.71
C LYS A 95 -0.84 11.28 11.14
N SER A 96 0.12 10.42 10.75
CA SER A 96 1.53 10.59 11.11
C SER A 96 2.17 11.82 10.44
N LEU A 97 1.64 12.22 9.29
CA LEU A 97 2.08 13.41 8.54
C LEU A 97 1.22 14.65 8.80
N ASN A 98 0.35 14.64 9.80
CA ASN A 98 -0.52 15.77 10.10
C ASN A 98 0.29 17.04 10.39
N GLY A 99 -0.06 18.15 9.74
CA GLY A 99 0.61 19.44 9.88
C GLY A 99 1.85 19.61 8.98
N LYS A 100 2.22 18.59 8.19
CA LYS A 100 3.30 18.71 7.21
C LYS A 100 2.79 19.38 5.93
N ASP A 101 3.51 20.40 5.47
CA ASP A 101 3.29 21.06 4.18
C ASP A 101 4.00 20.36 3.02
N LYS A 102 5.03 19.58 3.33
CA LYS A 102 5.84 18.78 2.41
C LYS A 102 6.32 17.49 3.09
N ILE A 103 6.71 16.51 2.27
CA ILE A 103 7.32 15.25 2.69
C ILE A 103 8.80 15.29 2.30
N GLN A 104 9.67 15.14 3.28
CA GLN A 104 11.09 14.90 3.11
C GLN A 104 11.43 13.41 3.28
N ALA A 105 12.68 13.02 3.13
CA ALA A 105 13.09 11.61 3.22
C ALA A 105 12.64 10.93 4.52
N ALA A 106 12.86 11.58 5.67
CA ALA A 106 12.43 11.06 6.97
C ALA A 106 10.89 10.92 7.06
N ASP A 107 10.15 11.87 6.48
CA ASP A 107 8.68 11.82 6.46
C ASP A 107 8.16 10.70 5.54
N LEU A 108 8.86 10.42 4.44
CA LEU A 108 8.53 9.30 3.55
C LEU A 108 8.74 7.95 4.24
N ALA A 109 9.82 7.80 5.03
CA ALA A 109 10.02 6.60 5.84
C ALA A 109 8.90 6.42 6.88
N VAL A 110 8.50 7.50 7.55
CA VAL A 110 7.34 7.52 8.47
C VAL A 110 6.04 7.16 7.73
N PHE A 111 5.86 7.63 6.51
CA PHE A 111 4.70 7.25 5.67
C PHE A 111 4.62 5.74 5.49
N PHE A 112 5.69 5.08 5.05
CA PHE A 112 5.69 3.63 4.82
C PHE A 112 5.47 2.84 6.12
N GLU A 113 6.12 3.20 7.22
CA GLU A 113 5.91 2.55 8.51
C GLU A 113 4.46 2.68 8.98
N SER A 114 3.90 3.89 8.91
CA SER A 114 2.54 4.18 9.37
C SER A 114 1.48 3.53 8.46
N PHE A 115 1.74 3.48 7.16
CA PHE A 115 0.89 2.78 6.20
C PHE A 115 0.77 1.30 6.55
N ALA A 116 1.90 0.62 6.77
CA ALA A 116 1.93 -0.76 7.21
C ALA A 116 1.22 -0.96 8.57
N ALA A 117 1.44 -0.05 9.52
CA ALA A 117 0.77 -0.08 10.82
C ALA A 117 -0.76 0.06 10.71
N GLY A 118 -1.26 0.90 9.81
CA GLY A 118 -2.68 1.04 9.52
C GLY A 118 -3.31 -0.25 8.99
N ILE A 119 -2.61 -0.94 8.09
CA ILE A 119 -3.02 -2.24 7.56
C ILE A 119 -3.02 -3.30 8.66
N LYS A 120 -1.93 -3.41 9.45
CA LYS A 120 -1.84 -4.32 10.58
C LYS A 120 -3.01 -4.16 11.54
N LYS A 121 -3.27 -2.91 11.96
CA LYS A 121 -4.34 -2.56 12.89
C LYS A 121 -5.73 -2.95 12.34
N ARG A 122 -5.99 -2.67 11.06
CA ARG A 122 -7.28 -2.95 10.43
C ARG A 122 -7.46 -4.43 10.14
N GLY A 123 -6.42 -5.10 9.63
CA GLY A 123 -6.43 -6.51 9.24
C GLY A 123 -6.22 -7.46 10.42
N LYS A 124 -5.77 -6.96 11.57
CA LYS A 124 -5.37 -7.76 12.74
C LYS A 124 -4.38 -8.86 12.39
N CYS A 125 -3.50 -8.59 11.41
CA CYS A 125 -2.50 -9.52 10.94
C CYS A 125 -1.11 -9.23 11.54
N GLU A 126 -0.26 -10.23 11.52
CA GLU A 126 1.14 -10.16 11.93
C GLU A 126 2.06 -10.53 10.75
N ALA A 127 3.34 -10.20 10.86
CA ALA A 127 4.33 -10.66 9.89
C ALA A 127 4.39 -12.20 9.89
N GLY A 128 4.37 -12.80 8.71
CA GLY A 128 4.32 -14.25 8.51
C GLY A 128 2.90 -14.81 8.35
N ASP A 129 1.87 -13.98 8.37
CA ASP A 129 0.49 -14.41 8.15
C ASP A 129 0.11 -14.54 6.67
N ARG A 130 1.03 -14.22 5.77
CA ARG A 130 0.88 -14.27 4.31
C ARG A 130 -0.23 -13.34 3.82
N THR A 131 0.01 -12.05 3.92
CA THR A 131 -0.91 -10.96 3.57
C THR A 131 -0.18 -9.80 2.91
N ILE A 132 -0.91 -8.78 2.46
CA ILE A 132 -0.34 -7.49 2.01
C ILE A 132 0.65 -6.89 3.03
N TYR A 133 0.48 -7.15 4.32
CA TYR A 133 1.35 -6.66 5.38
C TYR A 133 2.77 -7.20 5.25
N ASP A 134 2.93 -8.43 4.73
CA ASP A 134 4.22 -9.07 4.57
C ASP A 134 5.12 -8.43 3.50
N ALA A 135 4.55 -7.63 2.60
CA ALA A 135 5.32 -6.74 1.71
C ALA A 135 5.56 -5.36 2.33
N LEU A 136 4.53 -4.78 2.97
CA LEU A 136 4.59 -3.40 3.42
C LEU A 136 5.33 -3.21 4.74
N PHE A 137 5.33 -4.20 5.61
CA PHE A 137 6.12 -4.15 6.85
C PHE A 137 7.63 -4.09 6.57
N PRO A 138 8.23 -5.00 5.76
CA PRO A 138 9.64 -4.87 5.42
C PRO A 138 9.92 -3.61 4.58
N ALA A 139 8.99 -3.13 3.75
CA ALA A 139 9.14 -1.85 3.05
C ALA A 139 9.38 -0.69 4.02
N GLY A 140 8.52 -0.53 5.02
CA GLY A 140 8.67 0.50 6.06
C GLY A 140 9.96 0.33 6.87
N LYS A 141 10.31 -0.91 7.20
CA LYS A 141 11.52 -1.23 7.96
C LYS A 141 12.81 -0.86 7.21
N GLU A 142 12.89 -1.17 5.92
CA GLU A 142 14.06 -0.83 5.09
C GLU A 142 14.12 0.69 4.82
N ALA A 143 12.99 1.34 4.53
CA ALA A 143 12.90 2.78 4.38
C ALA A 143 13.45 3.53 5.60
N LYS A 144 13.12 3.05 6.80
CA LYS A 144 13.59 3.66 8.06
C LYS A 144 15.09 3.66 8.21
N LYS A 145 15.79 2.62 7.75
CA LYS A 145 17.25 2.50 7.90
C LYS A 145 18.01 3.59 7.15
N VAL A 146 17.41 4.19 6.12
CA VAL A 146 18.00 5.23 5.26
C VAL A 146 17.21 6.54 5.30
N SER A 147 16.48 6.78 6.37
CA SER A 147 15.59 7.94 6.53
C SER A 147 16.31 9.30 6.56
N ASP A 148 17.61 9.32 6.80
CA ASP A 148 18.50 10.48 6.72
C ASP A 148 19.09 10.72 5.33
N GLY A 149 18.81 9.84 4.37
CA GLY A 149 19.23 9.95 2.98
C GLY A 149 18.32 10.84 2.12
N SER A 150 18.29 10.57 0.83
CA SER A 150 17.38 11.22 -0.13
C SER A 150 16.03 10.49 -0.23
N ILE A 151 15.01 11.17 -0.75
CA ILE A 151 13.70 10.56 -1.06
C ILE A 151 13.85 9.31 -1.95
N LEU A 152 14.77 9.35 -2.94
CA LEU A 152 15.00 8.22 -3.84
C LEU A 152 15.63 7.03 -3.14
N GLU A 153 16.55 7.26 -2.21
CA GLU A 153 17.15 6.20 -1.39
C GLU A 153 16.10 5.55 -0.49
N VAL A 154 15.25 6.36 0.17
CA VAL A 154 14.16 5.86 1.01
C VAL A 154 13.14 5.06 0.18
N ALA A 155 12.72 5.57 -0.98
CA ALA A 155 11.79 4.87 -1.87
C ALA A 155 12.42 3.57 -2.42
N GLY A 156 13.69 3.61 -2.82
CA GLY A 156 14.43 2.42 -3.28
C GLY A 156 14.56 1.34 -2.20
N ALA A 157 14.87 1.73 -0.97
CA ALA A 157 14.93 0.81 0.16
C ALA A 157 13.56 0.21 0.49
N ALA A 158 12.49 1.03 0.45
CA ALA A 158 11.12 0.54 0.61
C ALA A 158 10.76 -0.50 -0.45
N LEU A 159 11.11 -0.23 -1.72
CA LEU A 159 10.85 -1.14 -2.83
C LEU A 159 11.57 -2.48 -2.65
N GLN A 160 12.86 -2.46 -2.29
CA GLN A 160 13.64 -3.66 -2.01
C GLN A 160 13.04 -4.46 -0.84
N GLY A 161 12.62 -3.78 0.22
CA GLY A 161 11.94 -4.41 1.35
C GLY A 161 10.62 -5.06 0.94
N ALA A 162 9.81 -4.39 0.13
CA ALA A 162 8.55 -4.93 -0.38
C ALA A 162 8.78 -6.18 -1.26
N GLU A 163 9.76 -6.14 -2.16
CA GLU A 163 10.12 -7.26 -3.03
C GLU A 163 10.57 -8.47 -2.23
N ALA A 164 11.46 -8.28 -1.27
CA ALA A 164 11.90 -9.34 -0.37
C ALA A 164 10.72 -9.92 0.44
N GLY A 165 9.79 -9.07 0.86
CA GLY A 165 8.57 -9.48 1.54
C GLY A 165 7.67 -10.37 0.66
N VAL A 166 7.45 -9.99 -0.60
CA VAL A 166 6.70 -10.81 -1.57
C VAL A 166 7.35 -12.19 -1.72
N GLU A 167 8.68 -12.24 -1.90
CA GLU A 167 9.40 -13.50 -2.06
C GLU A 167 9.24 -14.40 -0.84
N ALA A 168 9.35 -13.82 0.36
CA ALA A 168 9.20 -14.56 1.61
C ALA A 168 7.80 -15.18 1.77
N THR A 169 6.74 -14.60 1.17
CA THR A 169 5.39 -15.17 1.25
C THR A 169 5.25 -16.55 0.62
N LYS A 170 6.15 -16.96 -0.28
CA LYS A 170 6.13 -18.28 -0.92
C LYS A 170 6.29 -19.43 0.07
N ASP A 171 6.96 -19.17 1.19
CA ASP A 171 7.19 -20.16 2.26
C ASP A 171 6.21 -20.00 3.43
N MET A 172 5.30 -19.02 3.38
CA MET A 172 4.32 -18.76 4.41
C MET A 172 2.99 -19.48 4.14
N LEU A 173 2.26 -19.79 5.22
CA LEU A 173 0.90 -20.31 5.14
C LEU A 173 -0.12 -19.18 5.37
N PRO A 174 -1.15 -19.08 4.51
CA PRO A 174 -2.18 -18.05 4.67
C PRO A 174 -3.04 -18.32 5.90
N LYS A 175 -3.21 -17.29 6.75
CA LYS A 175 -4.04 -17.37 7.96
C LYS A 175 -5.36 -16.61 7.83
N PHE A 176 -5.51 -15.76 6.83
CA PHE A 176 -6.66 -14.88 6.67
C PHE A 176 -7.33 -15.04 5.31
N GLY A 177 -8.59 -14.60 5.28
CA GLY A 177 -9.37 -14.51 4.06
C GLY A 177 -9.64 -15.86 3.40
N LYS A 178 -10.03 -15.82 2.13
CA LYS A 178 -10.33 -17.03 1.33
C LYS A 178 -9.08 -17.88 1.11
N ALA A 179 -7.91 -17.28 1.04
CA ALA A 179 -6.65 -17.99 0.84
C ALA A 179 -6.36 -19.01 1.95
N ALA A 180 -6.83 -18.79 3.19
CA ALA A 180 -6.67 -19.74 4.29
C ALA A 180 -7.33 -21.11 4.00
N VAL A 181 -8.41 -21.12 3.23
CA VAL A 181 -9.09 -22.37 2.81
C VAL A 181 -8.25 -23.17 1.80
N PHE A 182 -7.39 -22.48 1.06
CA PHE A 182 -6.53 -23.07 0.02
C PHE A 182 -5.07 -23.18 0.43
N ALA A 183 -4.78 -23.25 1.74
CA ALA A 183 -3.42 -23.24 2.29
C ALA A 183 -2.48 -24.29 1.64
N SER A 184 -3.00 -25.47 1.25
CA SER A 184 -2.24 -26.50 0.57
C SER A 184 -1.71 -26.10 -0.82
N LYS A 185 -2.35 -25.13 -1.49
CA LYS A 185 -1.96 -24.60 -2.80
C LYS A 185 -1.00 -23.40 -2.69
N ALA A 186 -0.78 -22.89 -1.49
CA ALA A 186 -0.04 -21.66 -1.26
C ALA A 186 1.48 -21.81 -1.40
N LYS A 187 2.01 -23.01 -1.12
CA LYS A 187 3.45 -23.27 -1.09
C LYS A 187 4.11 -23.01 -2.44
N GLY A 188 5.17 -22.21 -2.43
CA GLY A 188 5.93 -21.83 -3.63
C GLY A 188 5.28 -20.75 -4.50
N VAL A 189 4.11 -20.24 -4.11
CA VAL A 189 3.39 -19.18 -4.84
C VAL A 189 3.40 -17.89 -4.00
N ALA A 190 3.73 -16.77 -4.61
CA ALA A 190 3.66 -15.46 -3.94
C ALA A 190 2.22 -15.11 -3.54
N ASP A 191 2.07 -14.44 -2.39
CA ASP A 191 0.76 -13.94 -1.96
C ASP A 191 0.28 -12.80 -2.85
N GLN A 192 -0.93 -12.88 -3.37
CA GLN A 192 -1.50 -11.86 -4.23
C GLN A 192 -1.66 -10.50 -3.54
N GLY A 193 -1.98 -10.52 -2.24
CA GLY A 193 -2.04 -9.30 -1.43
C GLY A 193 -0.66 -8.64 -1.25
N ALA A 194 0.37 -9.44 -0.99
CA ALA A 194 1.74 -8.96 -0.90
C ALA A 194 2.24 -8.40 -2.24
N VAL A 195 1.89 -9.04 -3.37
CA VAL A 195 2.18 -8.49 -4.71
C VAL A 195 1.49 -7.15 -4.91
N ALA A 196 0.23 -7.01 -4.51
CA ALA A 196 -0.46 -5.71 -4.56
C ALA A 196 0.27 -4.67 -3.66
N GLY A 197 0.74 -5.06 -2.48
CA GLY A 197 1.54 -4.20 -1.60
C GLY A 197 2.85 -3.74 -2.25
N TYR A 198 3.57 -4.63 -2.89
CA TYR A 198 4.78 -4.30 -3.67
C TYR A 198 4.49 -3.31 -4.80
N LEU A 199 3.41 -3.52 -5.57
CA LEU A 199 3.03 -2.64 -6.68
C LEU A 199 2.66 -1.21 -6.22
N MET A 200 2.22 -1.03 -4.98
CA MET A 200 1.99 0.30 -4.41
C MET A 200 3.28 1.06 -4.09
N VAL A 201 4.37 0.35 -3.84
CA VAL A 201 5.67 0.94 -3.49
C VAL A 201 6.52 1.18 -4.73
N LYS A 202 6.27 0.43 -5.80
CA LYS A 202 6.97 0.52 -7.09
C LYS A 202 6.71 1.83 -7.81
#